data_92ab10d626b7e8aeb9161d90acab2fcc
#
_entry.id   92ab10d626b7e8aeb9161d90acab2fcc
#
_cell.length_a   1.000
_cell.length_b   1.000
_cell.length_c   1.000
_cell.angle_alpha   90.00
_cell.angle_beta   90.00
_cell.angle_gamma   90.00
#
_symmetry.space_group_name_H-M   'P 1'
#
loop_
_entity.id
_entity.type
_entity.pdbx_description
1 polymer ?
#
loop_
_entity_poly.entity_id
_entity_poly.type
_entity_poly.pdbx_seq_one_letter_code
_entity_poly.pdbx_strand_id
1 'polypeptide(L)'
;MALINLSRQYKYTSTKEYHDAFPCAYRQWRADSHCNMIHGYSFSMKFYFGTDQLDVRNWAADYGGLKELKKILEDQFDHTLLVAQDDPELDTFKLLQEKKMAKLTILPRLGCEGLADMLYKYVNGVYIPDMWGLGEHNRLWCFRVEVRETQANMAYREGHRHWNEQLL
;
A
#
# COMPACT_ATOMS: atom_id res chain seq x y z
N MET A 1 -35.53 -10.22 -9.88
CA MET A 1 -34.35 -9.35 -9.92
C MET A 1 -33.46 -9.77 -8.76
N ALA A 2 -32.42 -10.56 -9.02
CA ALA A 2 -31.52 -11.01 -7.97
C ALA A 2 -30.70 -9.81 -7.50
N LEU A 3 -30.81 -9.45 -6.23
CA LEU A 3 -29.93 -8.47 -5.61
C LEU A 3 -28.49 -9.01 -5.74
N ILE A 4 -27.63 -8.25 -6.42
CA ILE A 4 -26.21 -8.55 -6.46
C ILE A 4 -25.71 -8.47 -5.03
N ASN A 5 -25.38 -9.63 -4.46
CA ASN A 5 -24.82 -9.71 -3.11
C ASN A 5 -23.37 -9.21 -3.19
N LEU A 6 -23.16 -7.92 -2.95
CA LEU A 6 -21.86 -7.24 -3.01
C LEU A 6 -20.93 -7.62 -1.84
N SER A 7 -21.37 -8.47 -0.93
CA SER A 7 -20.63 -8.87 0.27
C SER A 7 -20.14 -10.31 0.22
N ARG A 8 -19.55 -10.76 -0.89
CA ARG A 8 -18.89 -12.07 -0.87
C ARG A 8 -17.58 -11.93 -0.09
N GLN A 9 -17.64 -12.24 1.19
CA GLN A 9 -16.45 -12.41 2.01
C GLN A 9 -15.72 -13.68 1.58
N TYR A 10 -14.38 -13.61 1.59
CA TYR A 10 -13.56 -14.80 1.43
C TYR A 10 -13.78 -15.77 2.58
N LYS A 11 -13.73 -17.07 2.29
CA LYS A 11 -13.90 -18.13 3.29
C LYS A 11 -12.79 -18.11 4.33
N TYR A 12 -11.57 -17.78 3.91
CA TYR A 12 -10.39 -17.71 4.76
C TYR A 12 -9.67 -16.38 4.54
N THR A 13 -9.19 -15.79 5.61
CA THR A 13 -8.44 -14.54 5.59
C THR A 13 -7.17 -14.64 6.42
N SER A 14 -6.12 -13.97 5.96
CA SER A 14 -4.88 -13.77 6.69
C SER A 14 -4.47 -12.33 6.63
N THR A 15 -3.80 -11.82 7.66
CA THR A 15 -3.33 -10.44 7.68
C THR A 15 -1.85 -10.37 7.95
N LYS A 16 -1.19 -9.38 7.35
CA LYS A 16 0.18 -9.01 7.66
C LYS A 16 0.24 -7.52 7.95
N GLU A 17 0.81 -7.17 9.08
CA GLU A 17 1.01 -5.78 9.49
C GLU A 17 2.50 -5.51 9.67
N TYR A 18 2.92 -4.34 9.19
CA TYR A 18 4.21 -3.72 9.46
C TYR A 18 3.91 -2.45 10.28
N HIS A 19 4.02 -2.58 11.60
CA HIS A 19 3.61 -1.57 12.55
C HIS A 19 4.74 -0.56 12.78
N ASP A 20 4.43 0.75 12.64
CA ASP A 20 5.37 1.87 12.78
C ASP A 20 6.73 1.64 12.08
N ALA A 21 6.68 0.98 10.91
CA ALA A 21 7.87 0.43 10.27
C ALA A 21 8.51 1.38 9.25
N PHE A 22 7.82 2.45 8.84
CA PHE A 22 8.23 3.27 7.71
C PHE A 22 8.24 4.77 8.10
N PRO A 23 9.26 5.24 8.84
CA PRO A 23 9.43 6.65 9.14
C PRO A 23 9.72 7.42 7.86
N CYS A 24 8.88 8.40 7.55
CA CYS A 24 9.00 9.22 6.36
C CYS A 24 8.46 10.62 6.61
N ALA A 25 8.67 11.52 5.67
CA ALA A 25 8.08 12.85 5.68
C ALA A 25 7.40 13.12 4.34
N TYR A 26 6.39 13.97 4.34
CA TYR A 26 5.72 14.45 3.14
C TYR A 26 4.94 15.73 3.41
N ARG A 27 4.34 16.32 2.37
CA ARG A 27 3.34 17.37 2.48
C ARG A 27 2.16 17.13 1.56
N GLN A 28 1.00 17.59 1.96
CA GLN A 28 -0.17 17.69 1.09
C GLN A 28 -0.23 19.10 0.50
N TRP A 29 0.45 19.33 -0.59
CA TRP A 29 0.67 20.68 -1.14
C TRP A 29 -0.63 21.43 -1.50
N ARG A 30 -1.72 20.70 -1.77
CA ARG A 30 -3.05 21.27 -2.02
C ARG A 30 -3.87 21.54 -0.76
N ALA A 31 -3.38 21.16 0.42
CA ALA A 31 -4.13 21.38 1.65
C ALA A 31 -4.11 22.87 2.04
N ASP A 32 -5.27 23.36 2.43
CA ASP A 32 -5.43 24.70 3.05
C ASP A 32 -5.31 24.57 4.58
N SER A 33 -4.18 24.03 5.04
CA SER A 33 -3.89 23.77 6.44
C SER A 33 -2.39 23.56 6.66
N HIS A 34 -1.97 23.33 7.91
CA HIS A 34 -0.58 22.99 8.25
C HIS A 34 -0.05 21.73 7.53
N CYS A 35 -0.93 20.87 7.00
CA CYS A 35 -0.53 19.72 6.18
C CYS A 35 0.14 20.11 4.86
N ASN A 36 0.06 21.36 4.43
CA ASN A 36 0.81 21.88 3.29
C ASN A 36 2.32 21.99 3.58
N MET A 37 2.74 22.05 4.84
CA MET A 37 4.14 22.04 5.22
C MET A 37 4.67 20.59 5.32
N ILE A 38 5.98 20.41 5.13
CA ILE A 38 6.61 19.10 5.32
C ILE A 38 6.44 18.68 6.79
N HIS A 39 5.93 17.48 6.99
CA HIS A 39 5.75 16.88 8.31
C HIS A 39 6.00 15.37 8.22
N GLY A 40 6.27 14.74 9.34
CA GLY A 40 6.69 13.35 9.40
C GLY A 40 5.75 12.45 10.18
N TYR A 41 5.69 11.19 9.75
CA TYR A 41 5.03 10.09 10.43
C TYR A 41 5.89 8.82 10.37
N SER A 42 5.54 7.83 11.17
CA SER A 42 6.00 6.46 10.96
C SER A 42 4.81 5.63 10.51
N PHE A 43 4.70 5.39 9.19
CA PHE A 43 3.55 4.65 8.65
C PHE A 43 3.51 3.20 9.14
N SER A 44 2.31 2.77 9.50
CA SER A 44 1.95 1.36 9.59
C SER A 44 1.18 0.95 8.35
N MET A 45 1.49 -0.22 7.81
CA MET A 45 0.81 -0.76 6.64
C MET A 45 0.32 -2.16 6.93
N LYS A 46 -0.99 -2.40 6.69
CA LYS A 46 -1.61 -3.71 6.93
C LYS A 46 -2.30 -4.22 5.69
N PHE A 47 -1.99 -5.46 5.35
CA PHE A 47 -2.49 -6.17 4.19
C PHE A 47 -3.41 -7.30 4.64
N TYR A 48 -4.57 -7.39 3.99
CA TYR A 48 -5.59 -8.40 4.26
C TYR A 48 -5.74 -9.29 3.04
N PHE A 49 -5.33 -10.53 3.17
CA PHE A 49 -5.39 -11.53 2.11
C PHE A 49 -6.59 -12.43 2.29
N GLY A 50 -7.28 -12.73 1.21
CA GLY A 50 -8.46 -13.60 1.21
C GLY A 50 -8.36 -14.71 0.16
N THR A 51 -8.92 -15.87 0.50
CA THR A 51 -9.05 -17.02 -0.39
C THR A 51 -10.25 -17.87 -0.03
N ASP A 52 -10.84 -18.56 -1.01
CA ASP A 52 -11.87 -19.56 -0.76
C ASP A 52 -11.28 -20.97 -0.61
N GLN A 53 -9.98 -21.14 -0.93
CA GLN A 53 -9.27 -22.42 -0.87
C GLN A 53 -7.89 -22.25 -0.22
N LEU A 54 -7.63 -23.00 0.84
CA LEU A 54 -6.30 -23.07 1.45
C LEU A 54 -5.32 -23.86 0.55
N ASP A 55 -4.02 -23.59 0.73
CA ASP A 55 -2.97 -24.36 0.09
C ASP A 55 -2.78 -25.74 0.76
N VAL A 56 -1.82 -26.54 0.27
CA VAL A 56 -1.52 -27.88 0.82
C VAL A 56 -1.02 -27.86 2.26
N ARG A 57 -0.61 -26.69 2.77
CA ARG A 57 -0.17 -26.46 4.16
C ARG A 57 -1.30 -25.94 5.05
N ASN A 58 -2.51 -25.80 4.52
CA ASN A 58 -3.67 -25.15 5.13
C ASN A 58 -3.46 -23.65 5.39
N TRP A 59 -2.73 -22.95 4.52
CA TRP A 59 -2.50 -21.51 4.61
C TRP A 59 -3.32 -20.74 3.59
N ALA A 60 -3.82 -19.58 3.99
CA ALA A 60 -4.36 -18.59 3.07
C ALA A 60 -3.22 -17.88 2.34
N ALA A 61 -2.26 -17.34 3.08
CA ALA A 61 -1.07 -16.68 2.56
C ALA A 61 0.19 -17.17 3.28
N ASP A 62 1.30 -17.29 2.56
CA ASP A 62 2.62 -17.60 3.14
C ASP A 62 3.25 -16.33 3.71
N TYR A 63 3.30 -16.22 5.05
CA TYR A 63 3.93 -15.06 5.70
C TYR A 63 5.45 -14.97 5.45
N GLY A 64 6.10 -16.10 5.16
CA GLY A 64 7.52 -16.12 4.78
C GLY A 64 7.77 -15.36 3.49
N GLY A 65 6.87 -15.52 2.51
CA GLY A 65 6.91 -14.79 1.24
C GLY A 65 6.75 -13.28 1.39
N LEU A 66 6.11 -12.79 2.48
CA LEU A 66 5.90 -11.36 2.72
C LEU A 66 7.13 -10.61 3.25
N LYS A 67 8.24 -11.30 3.52
CA LYS A 67 9.52 -10.65 3.89
C LYS A 67 10.07 -9.80 2.75
N GLU A 68 9.88 -10.24 1.51
CA GLU A 68 10.32 -9.45 0.35
C GLU A 68 9.46 -8.21 0.15
N LEU A 69 8.14 -8.31 0.38
CA LEU A 69 7.26 -7.13 0.38
C LEU A 69 7.74 -6.08 1.39
N LYS A 70 8.17 -6.51 2.59
CA LYS A 70 8.71 -5.60 3.59
C LYS A 70 9.92 -4.83 3.07
N LYS A 71 10.88 -5.50 2.42
CA LYS A 71 12.08 -4.85 1.86
C LYS A 71 11.72 -3.83 0.78
N ILE A 72 10.75 -4.17 -0.09
CA ILE A 72 10.27 -3.25 -1.12
C ILE A 72 9.66 -2.01 -0.49
N LEU A 73 8.86 -2.18 0.57
CA LEU A 73 8.26 -1.07 1.30
C LEU A 73 9.30 -0.23 2.04
N GLU A 74 10.31 -0.87 2.67
CA GLU A 74 11.43 -0.18 3.31
C GLU A 74 12.22 0.65 2.29
N ASP A 75 12.49 0.09 1.11
CA ASP A 75 13.17 0.84 0.05
C ASP A 75 12.40 2.07 -0.40
N GLN A 76 11.09 2.00 -0.46
CA GLN A 76 10.24 3.10 -0.93
C GLN A 76 9.92 4.13 0.16
N PHE A 77 9.77 3.73 1.41
CA PHE A 77 9.16 4.56 2.44
C PHE A 77 10.07 4.83 3.64
N ASP A 78 11.03 3.95 3.94
CA ASP A 78 11.86 4.11 5.13
C ASP A 78 12.91 5.22 4.96
N HIS A 79 12.93 6.19 5.90
CA HIS A 79 13.81 7.37 5.89
C HIS A 79 13.72 8.17 4.58
N THR A 80 12.52 8.36 4.05
CA THR A 80 12.27 8.91 2.72
C THR A 80 11.42 10.17 2.80
N LEU A 81 11.68 11.13 1.92
CA LEU A 81 10.78 12.24 1.65
C LEU A 81 9.87 11.88 0.47
N LEU A 82 8.59 11.67 0.75
CA LEU A 82 7.60 11.37 -0.27
C LEU A 82 7.12 12.67 -0.91
N VAL A 83 7.15 12.73 -2.23
CA VAL A 83 6.78 13.94 -2.98
C VAL A 83 5.74 13.59 -4.05
N ALA A 84 4.67 14.37 -4.13
CA ALA A 84 3.71 14.24 -5.21
C ALA A 84 4.35 14.62 -6.55
N GLN A 85 4.10 13.83 -7.60
CA GLN A 85 4.67 14.10 -8.92
C GLN A 85 4.23 15.45 -9.51
N ASP A 86 3.13 15.99 -9.03
CA ASP A 86 2.53 17.26 -9.44
C ASP A 86 2.72 18.38 -8.39
N ASP A 87 3.63 18.18 -7.45
CA ASP A 87 3.98 19.22 -6.49
C ASP A 87 4.69 20.37 -7.22
N PRO A 88 4.24 21.62 -7.07
CA PRO A 88 4.86 22.77 -7.75
C PRO A 88 6.33 23.00 -7.33
N GLU A 89 6.74 22.48 -6.16
CA GLU A 89 8.11 22.57 -5.65
C GLU A 89 8.95 21.31 -5.92
N LEU A 90 8.51 20.46 -6.87
CA LEU A 90 9.19 19.19 -7.17
C LEU A 90 10.69 19.37 -7.46
N ASP A 91 11.07 20.44 -8.16
CA ASP A 91 12.48 20.71 -8.49
C ASP A 91 13.29 21.10 -7.25
N THR A 92 12.68 21.81 -6.30
CA THR A 92 13.29 22.10 -4.99
C THR A 92 13.58 20.80 -4.24
N PHE A 93 12.66 19.84 -4.24
CA PHE A 93 12.87 18.52 -3.62
C PHE A 93 13.96 17.72 -4.30
N LYS A 94 14.01 17.71 -5.64
CA LYS A 94 15.10 17.07 -6.40
C LYS A 94 16.47 17.65 -6.04
N LEU A 95 16.55 18.97 -5.84
CA LEU A 95 17.79 19.62 -5.40
C LEU A 95 18.24 19.12 -4.01
N LEU A 96 17.31 18.84 -3.09
CA LEU A 96 17.66 18.24 -1.79
C LEU A 96 18.28 16.84 -1.97
N GLN A 97 17.76 16.05 -2.89
CA GLN A 97 18.33 14.74 -3.20
C GLN A 97 19.71 14.84 -3.85
N GLU A 98 19.91 15.75 -4.80
CA GLU A 98 21.22 16.01 -5.43
C GLU A 98 22.26 16.42 -4.39
N LYS A 99 21.88 17.23 -3.42
CA LYS A 99 22.71 17.63 -2.28
C LYS A 99 22.87 16.55 -1.21
N LYS A 100 22.29 15.37 -1.41
CA LYS A 100 22.29 14.25 -0.44
C LYS A 100 21.66 14.59 0.92
N MET A 101 20.70 15.51 0.95
CA MET A 101 19.98 15.92 2.15
C MET A 101 18.70 15.14 2.36
N ALA A 102 18.15 14.50 1.32
CA ALA A 102 16.97 13.67 1.37
C ALA A 102 17.07 12.50 0.37
N LYS A 103 16.46 11.37 0.72
CA LYS A 103 16.09 10.30 -0.22
C LYS A 103 14.66 10.60 -0.69
N LEU A 104 14.41 10.71 -1.98
CA LEU A 104 13.08 10.99 -2.51
C LEU A 104 12.40 9.73 -3.01
N THR A 105 11.10 9.64 -2.76
CA THR A 105 10.19 8.78 -3.49
C THR A 105 9.09 9.65 -4.10
N ILE A 106 9.04 9.72 -5.43
CA ILE A 106 8.05 10.52 -6.16
C ILE A 106 6.87 9.63 -6.48
N LEU A 107 5.68 10.03 -6.05
CA LEU A 107 4.46 9.25 -6.12
C LEU A 107 3.35 10.02 -6.84
N PRO A 108 2.46 9.34 -7.57
CA PRO A 108 1.34 10.01 -8.23
C PRO A 108 0.35 10.64 -7.25
N ARG A 109 0.22 10.07 -6.05
CA ARG A 109 -0.67 10.57 -4.98
C ARG A 109 -0.04 10.33 -3.61
N LEU A 110 -0.28 11.26 -2.68
CA LEU A 110 0.11 11.15 -1.29
C LEU A 110 -1.11 11.07 -0.37
N GLY A 111 -0.86 10.86 0.92
CA GLY A 111 -1.87 10.63 1.95
C GLY A 111 -2.24 9.15 2.08
N CYS A 112 -2.85 8.80 3.20
CA CYS A 112 -3.17 7.41 3.52
C CYS A 112 -4.03 6.73 2.45
N GLU A 113 -5.01 7.45 1.87
CA GLU A 113 -5.90 6.95 0.81
C GLU A 113 -5.14 6.68 -0.49
N GLY A 114 -4.28 7.62 -0.90
CA GLY A 114 -3.47 7.50 -2.12
C GLY A 114 -2.47 6.35 -2.02
N LEU A 115 -1.80 6.22 -0.89
CA LEU A 115 -0.87 5.12 -0.62
C LEU A 115 -1.60 3.77 -0.53
N ALA A 116 -2.75 3.72 0.13
CA ALA A 116 -3.54 2.49 0.22
C ALA A 116 -4.00 1.99 -1.15
N ASP A 117 -4.47 2.88 -2.03
CA ASP A 117 -4.87 2.53 -3.41
C ASP A 117 -3.68 2.04 -4.25
N MET A 118 -2.55 2.74 -4.19
CA MET A 118 -1.33 2.37 -4.89
C MET A 118 -0.81 0.99 -4.44
N LEU A 119 -0.73 0.76 -3.14
CA LEU A 119 -0.26 -0.50 -2.58
C LEU A 119 -1.23 -1.65 -2.88
N TYR A 120 -2.53 -1.40 -2.85
CA TYR A 120 -3.54 -2.38 -3.24
C TYR A 120 -3.35 -2.84 -4.70
N LYS A 121 -3.15 -1.90 -5.62
CA LYS A 121 -2.88 -2.20 -7.02
C LYS A 121 -1.57 -2.94 -7.22
N TYR A 122 -0.51 -2.48 -6.56
CA TYR A 122 0.81 -3.10 -6.64
C TYR A 122 0.79 -4.56 -6.15
N VAL A 123 0.20 -4.81 -4.98
CA VAL A 123 0.19 -6.16 -4.40
C VAL A 123 -0.60 -7.14 -5.27
N ASN A 124 -1.75 -6.74 -5.79
CA ASN A 124 -2.58 -7.62 -6.61
C ASN A 124 -2.10 -7.74 -8.06
N GLY A 125 -1.62 -6.62 -8.65
CA GLY A 125 -1.24 -6.57 -10.06
C GLY A 125 0.20 -6.98 -10.35
N VAL A 126 1.09 -6.85 -9.36
CA VAL A 126 2.54 -7.11 -9.54
C VAL A 126 3.04 -8.12 -8.53
N TYR A 127 2.94 -7.82 -7.23
CA TYR A 127 3.62 -8.60 -6.20
C TYR A 127 3.17 -10.08 -6.15
N ILE A 128 1.86 -10.32 -6.06
CA ILE A 128 1.34 -11.70 -6.00
C ILE A 128 1.66 -12.47 -7.28
N PRO A 129 1.42 -11.94 -8.51
CA PRO A 129 1.76 -12.65 -9.74
C PRO A 129 3.25 -12.96 -9.88
N ASP A 130 4.11 -11.99 -9.60
CA ASP A 130 5.54 -12.09 -9.85
C ASP A 130 6.27 -12.93 -8.80
N MET A 131 5.90 -12.77 -7.53
CA MET A 131 6.59 -13.43 -6.41
C MET A 131 6.02 -14.80 -6.06
N TRP A 132 4.72 -14.99 -6.24
CA TRP A 132 4.06 -16.25 -5.89
C TRP A 132 3.52 -17.02 -7.09
N GLY A 133 3.54 -16.38 -8.27
CA GLY A 133 3.13 -17.00 -9.53
C GLY A 133 1.63 -16.96 -9.77
N LEU A 134 1.25 -17.25 -11.02
CA LEU A 134 -0.14 -17.17 -11.48
C LEU A 134 -1.08 -18.15 -10.77
N GLY A 135 -0.58 -19.28 -10.28
CA GLY A 135 -1.37 -20.23 -9.50
C GLY A 135 -1.87 -19.61 -8.20
N GLU A 136 -0.97 -18.97 -7.44
CA GLU A 136 -1.33 -18.25 -6.22
C GLU A 136 -2.16 -16.99 -6.52
N HIS A 137 -1.86 -16.27 -7.60
CA HIS A 137 -2.66 -15.13 -8.05
C HIS A 137 -4.11 -15.54 -8.33
N ASN A 138 -4.36 -16.74 -8.87
CA ASN A 138 -5.71 -17.23 -9.10
C ASN A 138 -6.45 -17.66 -7.82
N ARG A 139 -5.74 -18.00 -6.75
CA ARG A 139 -6.27 -18.47 -5.49
C ARG A 139 -6.41 -17.36 -4.45
N LEU A 140 -5.41 -16.49 -4.35
CA LEU A 140 -5.26 -15.46 -3.31
C LEU A 140 -5.53 -14.06 -3.86
N TRP A 141 -6.11 -13.21 -3.02
CA TRP A 141 -6.34 -11.80 -3.32
C TRP A 141 -6.09 -10.94 -2.09
N CYS A 142 -5.35 -9.86 -2.25
CA CYS A 142 -5.25 -8.82 -1.22
C CYS A 142 -6.49 -7.93 -1.31
N PHE A 143 -7.52 -8.21 -0.53
CA PHE A 143 -8.81 -7.54 -0.64
C PHE A 143 -8.88 -6.19 0.09
N ARG A 144 -7.91 -5.91 0.99
CA ARG A 144 -7.80 -4.64 1.68
C ARG A 144 -6.35 -4.33 1.98
N VAL A 145 -5.98 -3.06 1.78
CA VAL A 145 -4.73 -2.47 2.25
C VAL A 145 -5.07 -1.28 3.12
N GLU A 146 -4.57 -1.26 4.34
CA GLU A 146 -4.71 -0.18 5.31
C GLU A 146 -3.37 0.53 5.45
N VAL A 147 -3.39 1.87 5.41
CA VAL A 147 -2.26 2.74 5.71
C VAL A 147 -2.64 3.64 6.87
N ARG A 148 -1.78 3.71 7.86
CA ARG A 148 -1.98 4.43 9.12
C ARG A 148 -0.82 5.38 9.35
N GLU A 149 -1.11 6.65 9.58
CA GLU A 149 -0.11 7.67 9.93
C GLU A 149 0.02 7.88 11.44
N THR A 150 -1.07 7.66 12.18
CA THR A 150 -1.12 7.72 13.66
C THR A 150 -2.04 6.62 14.18
N GLN A 151 -2.10 6.42 15.48
CA GLN A 151 -3.06 5.47 16.06
C GLN A 151 -4.53 5.85 15.81
N ALA A 152 -4.81 7.14 15.60
CA ALA A 152 -6.16 7.66 15.39
C ALA A 152 -6.54 7.78 13.91
N ASN A 153 -5.56 8.00 13.03
CA ASN A 153 -5.80 8.33 11.62
C ASN A 153 -5.30 7.22 10.71
N MET A 154 -6.22 6.67 9.96
CA MET A 154 -5.91 5.64 8.97
C MET A 154 -6.91 5.70 7.82
N ALA A 155 -6.48 5.24 6.67
CA ALA A 155 -7.35 4.98 5.52
C ALA A 155 -7.10 3.57 4.99
N TYR A 156 -8.06 3.04 4.24
CA TYR A 156 -7.89 1.78 3.55
C TYR A 156 -8.49 1.81 2.16
N ARG A 157 -7.90 1.02 1.27
CA ARG A 157 -8.47 0.65 -0.03
C ARG A 157 -8.94 -0.78 0.06
N GLU A 158 -10.21 -0.99 -0.27
CA GLU A 158 -10.85 -2.30 -0.30
C GLU A 158 -11.37 -2.62 -1.70
N GLY A 159 -11.26 -3.85 -2.09
CA GLY A 159 -11.78 -4.34 -3.35
C GLY A 159 -11.82 -5.86 -3.40
N HIS A 160 -12.44 -6.40 -4.42
CA HIS A 160 -12.60 -7.83 -4.58
C HIS A 160 -12.29 -8.22 -6.03
N ARG A 161 -11.60 -9.35 -6.24
CA ARG A 161 -11.26 -9.86 -7.59
C ARG A 161 -12.46 -9.83 -8.57
N HIS A 162 -13.65 -10.10 -8.10
CA HIS A 162 -14.86 -10.17 -8.93
C HIS A 162 -15.53 -8.81 -9.17
N TRP A 163 -14.93 -7.71 -8.75
CA TRP A 163 -15.47 -6.36 -8.96
C TRP A 163 -15.01 -5.73 -10.28
N ASN A 164 -14.41 -6.49 -11.20
CA ASN A 164 -13.89 -6.01 -12.49
C ASN A 164 -13.00 -4.76 -12.36
N GLU A 165 -12.13 -4.76 -11.37
CA GLU A 165 -11.23 -3.63 -11.13
C GLU A 165 -10.07 -3.62 -12.11
N GLN A 166 -9.84 -2.47 -12.74
CA GLN A 166 -8.59 -2.23 -13.47
C GLN A 166 -7.50 -1.94 -12.45
N LEU A 167 -6.50 -2.81 -12.37
CA LEU A 167 -5.36 -2.69 -11.45
C LEU A 167 -4.22 -1.82 -12.02
N LEU A 168 -4.30 -1.49 -13.31
CA LEU A 168 -3.28 -0.71 -14.03
C LEU A 168 -3.85 0.59 -14.57
#